data_3952b60def4130186fdfb3183e397c57
#
_entry.id   3952b60def4130186fdfb3183e397c57
#
_cell.length_a   1.000
_cell.length_b   1.000
_cell.length_c   1.000
_cell.angle_alpha   90.00
_cell.angle_beta   90.00
_cell.angle_gamma   90.00
#
_symmetry.space_group_name_H-M   'P 1'
#
loop_
_entity.id
_entity.type
_entity.pdbx_description
1 polymer ?
#
loop_
_entity_poly.entity_id
_entity_poly.type
_entity_poly.pdbx_seq_one_letter_code
_entity_poly.pdbx_strand_id
1 'polypeptide(L)'
;MNNRANLKQKKSAKKELRKKQNEEFQKTLNPYNVNLLNIWKKFPKKVLWMFVSAFLYNIAIAVFLKKAATIASGTSSLSQIITFLAPSTEQFYGLFYVLVNLPLMFIFWRKNPRMFMVLTYYWMLFQIIVQLIFIDYNKSNPIVKFINESLSIYNPNGKGSYWDPYGREIIDTKLGTINLTQKGPIWNRATWPVLIYAALGGICEGFASVIAWRQRGSIGGTSVISNYIAYKNKKPVGNVFLIVALCFSSFSTIVIGSLEAAGKISKHPWRSEQFIVRVMGTFVYLFLFTIIVNKFYPKYKKVKIEIYSDKIEWIVEHFKKIGYIHAFNIFYGISGFKHHDLGKIETIALYLEKEYIFEQIKSIDTHAWICTSNIHDLNGHFDTSTVD
;
A
#
# COMPACT_ATOMS: atom_id res chain seq x y z
N MET A 1 -58.28 -10.17 0.70
CA MET A 1 -57.21 -11.18 0.64
C MET A 1 -56.21 -10.96 -0.50
N ASN A 2 -56.59 -10.42 -1.65
CA ASN A 2 -55.74 -10.22 -2.86
C ASN A 2 -54.52 -9.29 -2.67
N ASN A 3 -54.59 -8.24 -1.85
CA ASN A 3 -53.52 -7.26 -1.72
C ASN A 3 -52.28 -7.80 -0.97
N ARG A 4 -52.45 -8.74 -0.04
CA ARG A 4 -51.33 -9.36 0.70
C ARG A 4 -50.55 -10.38 -0.17
N ALA A 5 -51.25 -11.10 -1.06
CA ALA A 5 -50.64 -12.05 -1.98
C ALA A 5 -49.79 -11.31 -3.04
N ASN A 6 -50.31 -10.22 -3.63
CA ASN A 6 -49.58 -9.37 -4.58
C ASN A 6 -48.34 -8.70 -3.96
N LEU A 7 -48.39 -8.28 -2.69
CA LEU A 7 -47.25 -7.72 -1.98
C LEU A 7 -46.16 -8.77 -1.70
N LYS A 8 -46.56 -10.01 -1.39
CA LYS A 8 -45.59 -11.12 -1.21
C LYS A 8 -44.92 -11.50 -2.53
N GLN A 9 -45.66 -11.57 -3.64
CA GLN A 9 -45.10 -11.83 -4.97
C GLN A 9 -44.14 -10.72 -5.43
N LYS A 10 -44.47 -9.44 -5.25
CA LYS A 10 -43.57 -8.32 -5.55
C LYS A 10 -42.30 -8.36 -4.70
N LYS A 11 -42.41 -8.71 -3.42
CA LYS A 11 -41.23 -8.87 -2.55
C LYS A 11 -40.34 -10.04 -2.95
N SER A 12 -40.95 -11.18 -3.35
CA SER A 12 -40.20 -12.35 -3.84
C SER A 12 -39.49 -12.04 -5.17
N ALA A 13 -40.17 -11.48 -6.16
CA ALA A 13 -39.57 -11.08 -7.43
C ALA A 13 -38.43 -10.06 -7.24
N LYS A 14 -38.60 -9.07 -6.35
CA LYS A 14 -37.54 -8.12 -6.03
C LYS A 14 -36.34 -8.79 -5.34
N LYS A 15 -36.56 -9.81 -4.53
CA LYS A 15 -35.50 -10.59 -3.87
C LYS A 15 -34.73 -11.44 -4.88
N GLU A 16 -35.41 -12.07 -5.84
CA GLU A 16 -34.79 -12.86 -6.91
C GLU A 16 -33.98 -11.98 -7.86
N LEU A 17 -34.52 -10.82 -8.26
CA LEU A 17 -33.80 -9.85 -9.09
C LEU A 17 -32.51 -9.38 -8.41
N ARG A 18 -32.58 -9.04 -7.13
CA ARG A 18 -31.41 -8.66 -6.33
C ARG A 18 -30.39 -9.81 -6.21
N LYS A 19 -30.87 -11.07 -6.12
CA LYS A 19 -29.99 -12.24 -6.06
C LYS A 19 -29.26 -12.41 -7.38
N LYS A 20 -29.95 -12.35 -8.53
CA LYS A 20 -29.33 -12.41 -9.86
C LYS A 20 -28.32 -11.30 -10.09
N GLN A 21 -28.68 -10.06 -9.78
CA GLN A 21 -27.74 -8.91 -9.86
C GLN A 21 -26.50 -9.09 -8.98
N ASN A 22 -26.67 -9.66 -7.79
CA ASN A 22 -25.54 -9.92 -6.89
C ASN A 22 -24.66 -11.06 -7.42
N GLU A 23 -25.23 -12.11 -8.01
CA GLU A 23 -24.49 -13.21 -8.63
C GLU A 23 -23.68 -12.71 -9.85
N GLU A 24 -24.27 -11.89 -10.71
CA GLU A 24 -23.56 -11.25 -11.82
C GLU A 24 -22.43 -10.36 -11.32
N PHE A 25 -22.69 -9.53 -10.33
CA PHE A 25 -21.66 -8.69 -9.71
C PHE A 25 -20.52 -9.53 -9.11
N GLN A 26 -20.81 -10.67 -8.45
CA GLN A 26 -19.76 -11.56 -7.93
C GLN A 26 -18.95 -12.22 -9.05
N LYS A 27 -19.54 -12.48 -10.21
CA LYS A 27 -18.81 -12.98 -11.39
C LYS A 27 -17.87 -11.92 -11.95
N THR A 28 -18.27 -10.65 -12.02
CA THR A 28 -17.40 -9.55 -12.47
C THR A 28 -16.23 -9.33 -11.51
N LEU A 29 -16.41 -9.55 -10.20
CA LEU A 29 -15.33 -9.46 -9.22
C LEU A 29 -14.35 -10.64 -9.27
N ASN A 30 -14.68 -11.75 -9.95
CA ASN A 30 -13.81 -12.92 -10.05
C ASN A 30 -13.72 -13.48 -11.47
N PRO A 31 -13.28 -12.70 -12.47
CA PRO A 31 -13.24 -13.12 -13.87
C PRO A 31 -12.27 -14.31 -14.09
N TYR A 32 -11.25 -14.44 -13.26
CA TYR A 32 -10.25 -15.51 -13.35
C TYR A 32 -10.63 -16.77 -12.56
N ASN A 33 -11.80 -16.80 -11.93
CA ASN A 33 -12.25 -17.90 -11.05
C ASN A 33 -11.16 -18.31 -10.05
N VAL A 34 -10.64 -17.32 -9.29
CA VAL A 34 -9.56 -17.51 -8.32
C VAL A 34 -10.13 -17.77 -6.94
N ASN A 35 -9.51 -18.72 -6.24
CA ASN A 35 -9.76 -19.00 -4.82
C ASN A 35 -8.43 -19.23 -4.08
N LEU A 36 -8.50 -19.40 -2.76
CA LEU A 36 -7.31 -19.60 -1.92
C LEU A 36 -6.48 -20.83 -2.33
N LEU A 37 -7.09 -21.89 -2.85
CA LEU A 37 -6.39 -23.12 -3.18
C LEU A 37 -5.78 -23.11 -4.59
N ASN A 38 -6.44 -22.49 -5.57
CA ASN A 38 -6.04 -22.56 -6.97
C ASN A 38 -5.08 -21.44 -7.42
N ILE A 39 -4.89 -20.42 -6.60
CA ILE A 39 -4.04 -19.27 -6.94
C ILE A 39 -2.60 -19.68 -7.25
N TRP A 40 -2.05 -20.63 -6.51
CA TRP A 40 -0.70 -21.17 -6.70
C TRP A 40 -0.50 -21.83 -8.07
N LYS A 41 -1.54 -22.51 -8.58
CA LYS A 41 -1.50 -23.15 -9.89
C LYS A 41 -1.69 -22.12 -11.01
N LYS A 42 -2.61 -21.16 -10.82
CA LYS A 42 -2.96 -20.18 -11.87
C LYS A 42 -1.95 -19.03 -11.97
N PHE A 43 -1.45 -18.54 -10.84
CA PHE A 43 -0.61 -17.33 -10.78
C PHE A 43 0.57 -17.46 -9.80
N PRO A 44 1.45 -18.47 -9.95
CA PRO A 44 2.54 -18.72 -8.99
C PRO A 44 3.50 -17.54 -8.86
N LYS A 45 3.80 -16.84 -9.97
CA LYS A 45 4.66 -15.65 -9.96
C LYS A 45 4.09 -14.53 -9.09
N LYS A 46 2.76 -14.32 -9.12
CA LYS A 46 2.12 -13.29 -8.27
C LYS A 46 2.25 -13.63 -6.79
N VAL A 47 2.05 -14.88 -6.42
CA VAL A 47 2.20 -15.33 -5.03
C VAL A 47 3.65 -15.18 -4.55
N LEU A 48 4.63 -15.49 -5.40
CA LEU A 48 6.04 -15.27 -5.09
C LEU A 48 6.35 -13.78 -4.84
N TRP A 49 5.84 -12.88 -5.69
CA TRP A 49 6.01 -11.45 -5.49
C TRP A 49 5.32 -10.92 -4.23
N MET A 50 4.21 -11.55 -3.79
CA MET A 50 3.59 -11.23 -2.50
C MET A 50 4.52 -11.61 -1.33
N PHE A 51 5.24 -12.73 -1.43
CA PHE A 51 6.27 -13.11 -0.45
C PHE A 51 7.42 -12.09 -0.42
N VAL A 52 7.95 -11.68 -1.59
CA VAL A 52 9.00 -10.66 -1.70
C VAL A 52 8.55 -9.34 -1.08
N SER A 53 7.30 -8.93 -1.34
CA SER A 53 6.71 -7.74 -0.73
C SER A 53 6.64 -7.85 0.80
N ALA A 54 6.18 -8.98 1.34
CA ALA A 54 6.11 -9.21 2.79
C ALA A 54 7.51 -9.23 3.44
N PHE A 55 8.51 -9.76 2.75
CA PHE A 55 9.89 -9.75 3.20
C PHE A 55 10.45 -8.32 3.27
N LEU A 56 10.28 -7.53 2.21
CA LEU A 56 10.71 -6.13 2.16
C LEU A 56 9.99 -5.28 3.22
N TYR A 57 8.70 -5.53 3.44
CA TYR A 57 7.91 -4.88 4.48
C TYR A 57 8.49 -5.15 5.88
N ASN A 58 8.83 -6.40 6.19
CA ASN A 58 9.42 -6.75 7.48
C ASN A 58 10.83 -6.17 7.67
N ILE A 59 11.62 -6.04 6.60
CA ILE A 59 12.89 -5.30 6.64
C ILE A 59 12.63 -3.83 6.99
N ALA A 60 11.65 -3.19 6.34
CA ALA A 60 11.29 -1.79 6.62
C ALA A 60 10.94 -1.60 8.11
N ILE A 61 10.16 -2.50 8.67
CA ILE A 61 9.80 -2.45 10.11
C ILE A 61 11.03 -2.71 10.98
N ALA A 62 11.77 -3.79 10.75
CA ALA A 62 12.85 -4.23 11.65
C ALA A 62 14.05 -3.26 11.65
N VAL A 63 14.42 -2.75 10.47
CA VAL A 63 15.61 -1.90 10.30
C VAL A 63 15.31 -0.42 10.58
N PHE A 64 14.14 0.06 10.15
CA PHE A 64 13.85 1.50 10.14
C PHE A 64 12.71 1.90 11.08
N LEU A 65 11.49 1.39 10.87
CA LEU A 65 10.30 1.91 11.55
C LEU A 65 10.29 1.61 13.05
N LYS A 66 10.83 0.46 13.47
CA LYS A 66 10.98 0.13 14.89
C LYS A 66 11.96 1.10 15.57
N LYS A 67 13.03 1.50 14.87
CA LYS A 67 14.01 2.49 15.39
C LYS A 67 13.49 3.93 15.32
N ALA A 68 12.58 4.24 14.40
CA ALA A 68 11.88 5.51 14.38
C ALA A 68 10.81 5.61 15.48
N ALA A 69 10.40 4.50 16.06
CA ALA A 69 9.30 4.40 17.01
C ALA A 69 8.02 5.11 16.50
N THR A 70 7.80 5.05 15.19
CA THR A 70 6.61 5.66 14.57
C THR A 70 5.34 5.04 15.13
N ILE A 71 4.30 5.86 15.20
CA ILE A 71 2.97 5.35 15.49
C ILE A 71 2.47 4.67 14.23
N ALA A 72 2.14 3.38 14.34
CA ALA A 72 1.71 2.61 13.19
C ALA A 72 0.47 3.23 12.55
N SER A 73 0.43 3.24 11.23
CA SER A 73 -0.70 3.78 10.48
C SER A 73 -1.78 2.72 10.27
N GLY A 74 -3.02 3.16 10.26
CA GLY A 74 -4.13 2.27 9.97
C GLY A 74 -4.41 1.25 11.07
N THR A 75 -4.94 0.10 10.68
CA THR A 75 -5.33 -0.97 11.62
C THR A 75 -4.16 -1.61 12.35
N SER A 76 -2.94 -1.51 11.82
CA SER A 76 -1.72 -1.96 12.51
C SER A 76 -1.48 -1.22 13.83
N SER A 77 -2.01 -0.01 13.97
CA SER A 77 -1.93 0.74 15.21
C SER A 77 -2.68 0.08 16.37
N LEU A 78 -3.78 -0.63 16.09
CA LEU A 78 -4.49 -1.39 17.12
C LEU A 78 -3.62 -2.54 17.65
N SER A 79 -2.88 -3.22 16.76
CA SER A 79 -1.92 -4.25 17.15
C SER A 79 -0.77 -3.64 17.97
N GLN A 80 -0.34 -2.45 17.61
CA GLN A 80 0.70 -1.72 18.35
C GLN A 80 0.22 -1.33 19.76
N ILE A 81 -1.00 -0.84 19.92
CA ILE A 81 -1.59 -0.53 21.22
C ILE A 81 -1.64 -1.79 22.10
N ILE A 82 -2.08 -2.94 21.55
CA ILE A 82 -2.14 -4.20 22.30
C ILE A 82 -0.74 -4.60 22.81
N THR A 83 0.27 -4.56 21.93
CA THR A 83 1.64 -4.94 22.32
C THR A 83 2.30 -3.94 23.26
N PHE A 84 1.92 -2.68 23.23
CA PHE A 84 2.41 -1.67 24.17
C PHE A 84 1.81 -1.84 25.58
N LEU A 85 0.54 -2.19 25.66
CA LEU A 85 -0.15 -2.45 26.94
C LEU A 85 0.29 -3.79 27.56
N ALA A 86 0.63 -4.77 26.73
CA ALA A 86 1.10 -6.10 27.16
C ALA A 86 2.46 -6.43 26.54
N PRO A 87 3.58 -5.88 27.08
CA PRO A 87 4.92 -6.01 26.49
C PRO A 87 5.43 -7.45 26.31
N SER A 88 4.90 -8.41 27.05
CA SER A 88 5.20 -9.85 26.87
C SER A 88 4.68 -10.41 25.55
N THR A 89 3.73 -9.72 24.93
CA THR A 89 3.11 -10.13 23.65
C THR A 89 3.74 -9.48 22.42
N GLU A 90 4.77 -8.67 22.58
CA GLU A 90 5.43 -7.95 21.48
C GLU A 90 5.92 -8.89 20.37
N GLN A 91 6.40 -10.08 20.73
CA GLN A 91 6.82 -11.12 19.80
C GLN A 91 5.68 -11.62 18.88
N PHE A 92 4.43 -11.47 19.31
CA PHE A 92 3.24 -11.89 18.56
C PHE A 92 2.59 -10.76 17.76
N TYR A 93 3.28 -9.63 17.57
CA TYR A 93 2.75 -8.48 16.84
C TYR A 93 2.14 -8.85 15.49
N GLY A 94 2.81 -9.71 14.68
CA GLY A 94 2.29 -10.16 13.40
C GLY A 94 1.01 -10.98 13.49
N LEU A 95 0.87 -11.77 14.56
CA LEU A 95 -0.37 -12.51 14.80
C LEU A 95 -1.51 -11.53 15.13
N PHE A 96 -1.27 -10.57 16.03
CA PHE A 96 -2.26 -9.52 16.33
C PHE A 96 -2.61 -8.69 15.10
N TYR A 97 -1.61 -8.37 14.26
CA TYR A 97 -1.84 -7.70 13.00
C TYR A 97 -2.85 -8.46 12.12
N VAL A 98 -2.66 -9.76 11.96
CA VAL A 98 -3.60 -10.59 11.19
C VAL A 98 -4.97 -10.65 11.86
N LEU A 99 -5.03 -10.91 13.17
CA LEU A 99 -6.29 -11.01 13.92
C LEU A 99 -7.14 -9.73 13.83
N VAL A 100 -6.51 -8.57 13.98
CA VAL A 100 -7.19 -7.26 13.87
C VAL A 100 -7.70 -7.02 12.45
N ASN A 101 -7.00 -7.53 11.44
CA ASN A 101 -7.38 -7.35 10.04
C ASN A 101 -8.38 -8.38 9.51
N LEU A 102 -8.52 -9.54 10.14
CA LEU A 102 -9.48 -10.57 9.72
C LEU A 102 -10.91 -10.04 9.55
N PRO A 103 -11.51 -9.27 10.49
CA PRO A 103 -12.84 -8.72 10.31
C PRO A 103 -12.97 -7.86 9.05
N LEU A 104 -11.98 -7.02 8.74
CA LEU A 104 -11.96 -6.22 7.52
C LEU A 104 -11.90 -7.10 6.27
N MET A 105 -11.08 -8.16 6.30
CA MET A 105 -11.00 -9.10 5.19
C MET A 105 -12.35 -9.77 4.92
N PHE A 106 -13.11 -10.16 5.95
CA PHE A 106 -14.45 -10.72 5.79
C PHE A 106 -15.47 -9.71 5.26
N ILE A 107 -15.50 -8.49 5.82
CA ILE A 107 -16.42 -7.42 5.41
C ILE A 107 -16.21 -7.06 3.93
N PHE A 108 -14.95 -6.95 3.50
CA PHE A 108 -14.60 -6.52 2.15
C PHE A 108 -14.41 -7.66 1.15
N TRP A 109 -14.54 -8.94 1.59
CA TRP A 109 -14.39 -10.11 0.73
C TRP A 109 -15.26 -10.09 -0.53
N ARG A 110 -16.50 -9.64 -0.40
CA ARG A 110 -17.47 -9.54 -1.50
C ARG A 110 -17.54 -8.17 -2.16
N LYS A 111 -16.70 -7.22 -1.74
CA LYS A 111 -16.71 -5.84 -2.23
C LYS A 111 -15.49 -5.50 -3.06
N ASN A 112 -14.38 -6.18 -2.85
CA ASN A 112 -13.14 -6.05 -3.61
C ASN A 112 -12.99 -7.18 -4.64
N PRO A 113 -12.19 -6.98 -5.72
CA PRO A 113 -11.84 -8.04 -6.65
C PRO A 113 -11.28 -9.28 -5.93
N ARG A 114 -11.70 -10.47 -6.37
CA ARG A 114 -11.37 -11.71 -5.67
C ARG A 114 -9.87 -12.00 -5.65
N MET A 115 -9.18 -11.73 -6.77
CA MET A 115 -7.73 -11.88 -6.85
C MET A 115 -7.02 -11.01 -5.81
N PHE A 116 -7.47 -9.76 -5.66
CA PHE A 116 -6.92 -8.84 -4.67
C PHE A 116 -7.06 -9.39 -3.23
N MET A 117 -8.24 -9.88 -2.88
CA MET A 117 -8.49 -10.42 -1.55
C MET A 117 -7.66 -11.67 -1.27
N VAL A 118 -7.62 -12.61 -2.23
CA VAL A 118 -6.84 -13.87 -2.09
C VAL A 118 -5.35 -13.59 -1.92
N LEU A 119 -4.77 -12.73 -2.75
CA LEU A 119 -3.36 -12.37 -2.65
C LEU A 119 -3.04 -11.61 -1.36
N THR A 120 -3.95 -10.76 -0.88
CA THR A 120 -3.79 -10.06 0.40
C THR A 120 -3.82 -11.06 1.58
N TYR A 121 -4.64 -12.11 1.54
CA TYR A 121 -4.59 -13.18 2.54
C TYR A 121 -3.22 -13.87 2.57
N TYR A 122 -2.67 -14.22 1.39
CA TYR A 122 -1.33 -14.80 1.31
C TYR A 122 -0.26 -13.86 1.80
N TRP A 123 -0.37 -12.56 1.49
CA TRP A 123 0.55 -11.57 2.00
C TRP A 123 0.55 -11.53 3.54
N MET A 124 -0.64 -11.51 4.16
CA MET A 124 -0.77 -11.52 5.62
C MET A 124 -0.18 -12.80 6.24
N LEU A 125 -0.36 -13.96 5.59
CA LEU A 125 0.26 -15.21 6.01
C LEU A 125 1.79 -15.15 5.92
N PHE A 126 2.32 -14.65 4.80
CA PHE A 126 3.77 -14.48 4.63
C PHE A 126 4.36 -13.49 5.62
N GLN A 127 3.63 -12.43 5.95
CA GLN A 127 4.05 -11.45 6.93
C GLN A 127 4.29 -12.10 8.31
N ILE A 128 3.41 -13.02 8.76
CA ILE A 128 3.63 -13.76 10.00
C ILE A 128 4.90 -14.63 9.90
N ILE A 129 5.04 -15.40 8.80
CA ILE A 129 6.17 -16.31 8.61
C ILE A 129 7.49 -15.55 8.58
N VAL A 130 7.55 -14.45 7.82
CA VAL A 130 8.76 -13.64 7.71
C VAL A 130 9.07 -12.92 9.02
N GLN A 131 8.06 -12.48 9.76
CA GLN A 131 8.29 -11.82 11.04
C GLN A 131 9.00 -12.73 12.04
N LEU A 132 8.78 -14.06 12.00
CA LEU A 132 9.48 -15.00 12.87
C LEU A 132 11.00 -14.90 12.74
N ILE A 133 11.52 -14.52 11.57
CA ILE A 133 12.95 -14.33 11.31
C ILE A 133 13.51 -13.15 12.13
N PHE A 134 12.69 -12.14 12.39
CA PHE A 134 13.07 -10.90 13.08
C PHE A 134 12.67 -10.87 14.55
N ILE A 135 12.19 -11.98 15.12
CA ILE A 135 11.90 -12.09 16.55
C ILE A 135 13.20 -12.36 17.30
N ASP A 136 13.45 -11.57 18.34
CA ASP A 136 14.61 -11.72 19.19
C ASP A 136 14.26 -12.55 20.45
N TYR A 137 14.25 -13.86 20.30
CA TYR A 137 14.09 -14.77 21.42
C TYR A 137 15.31 -14.70 22.34
N ASN A 138 15.10 -14.33 23.59
CA ASN A 138 16.14 -14.28 24.62
C ASN A 138 17.35 -13.39 24.27
N LYS A 139 17.17 -12.36 23.44
CA LYS A 139 18.22 -11.45 22.96
C LYS A 139 19.40 -12.15 22.27
N SER A 140 19.15 -13.28 21.63
CA SER A 140 20.18 -14.11 21.00
C SER A 140 20.04 -14.26 19.48
N ASN A 141 19.05 -13.63 18.86
CA ASN A 141 18.87 -13.71 17.41
C ASN A 141 20.01 -12.98 16.67
N PRO A 142 20.88 -13.70 15.91
CA PRO A 142 22.01 -13.10 15.23
C PRO A 142 21.62 -12.07 14.17
N ILE A 143 20.45 -12.23 13.53
CA ILE A 143 19.94 -11.29 12.53
C ILE A 143 19.56 -9.96 13.19
N VAL A 144 18.85 -10.02 14.32
CA VAL A 144 18.46 -8.81 15.08
C VAL A 144 19.71 -8.11 15.62
N LYS A 145 20.69 -8.87 16.09
CA LYS A 145 21.99 -8.34 16.54
C LYS A 145 22.72 -7.63 15.39
N PHE A 146 22.81 -8.27 14.23
CA PHE A 146 23.40 -7.68 13.03
C PHE A 146 22.68 -6.37 12.61
N ILE A 147 21.34 -6.35 12.60
CA ILE A 147 20.56 -5.15 12.29
C ILE A 147 20.87 -4.02 13.28
N ASN A 148 20.97 -4.32 14.57
CA ASN A 148 21.20 -3.30 15.58
C ASN A 148 22.63 -2.78 15.58
N GLU A 149 23.63 -3.63 15.32
CA GLU A 149 25.04 -3.26 15.39
C GLU A 149 25.57 -2.72 14.05
N SER A 150 25.14 -3.28 12.91
CA SER A 150 25.72 -2.99 11.59
C SER A 150 24.84 -2.13 10.69
N LEU A 151 23.50 -2.21 10.82
CA LEU A 151 22.56 -1.43 10.02
C LEU A 151 21.98 -0.24 10.79
N SER A 152 22.66 0.22 11.83
CA SER A 152 22.25 1.42 12.56
C SER A 152 22.83 2.67 11.90
N ILE A 153 21.95 3.63 11.56
CA ILE A 153 22.34 4.92 10.96
C ILE A 153 23.03 5.81 11.98
N TYR A 154 22.65 5.67 13.25
CA TYR A 154 23.15 6.47 14.34
C TYR A 154 23.51 5.60 15.54
N ASN A 155 24.79 5.56 15.85
CA ASN A 155 25.36 4.84 16.99
C ASN A 155 26.10 5.83 17.88
N PRO A 156 25.49 6.33 18.95
CA PRO A 156 26.05 7.41 19.76
C PRO A 156 27.35 7.03 20.45
N ASN A 157 27.59 5.76 20.76
CA ASN A 157 28.75 5.29 21.53
C ASN A 157 29.51 4.14 20.84
N GLY A 158 29.54 4.11 19.51
CA GLY A 158 30.29 3.14 18.73
C GLY A 158 29.65 1.76 18.61
N LYS A 159 30.42 0.75 18.21
CA LYS A 159 29.93 -0.59 17.94
C LYS A 159 29.28 -1.23 19.16
N GLY A 160 28.07 -1.75 18.99
CA GLY A 160 27.32 -2.45 20.03
C GLY A 160 26.36 -1.58 20.84
N SER A 161 26.35 -0.26 20.62
CA SER A 161 25.34 0.64 21.12
C SER A 161 24.42 1.07 20.00
N TYR A 162 23.16 1.31 20.29
CA TYR A 162 22.19 1.89 19.36
C TYR A 162 21.31 2.92 20.08
N TRP A 163 20.85 3.88 19.33
CA TRP A 163 20.05 4.97 19.84
C TRP A 163 18.63 4.50 20.25
N ASP A 164 18.12 5.01 21.37
CA ASP A 164 16.78 4.71 21.87
C ASP A 164 15.77 5.81 21.53
N PRO A 165 14.78 5.52 20.69
CA PRO A 165 13.79 6.51 20.24
C PRO A 165 12.80 6.94 21.34
N TYR A 166 12.67 6.18 22.42
CA TYR A 166 11.75 6.49 23.52
C TYR A 166 12.39 7.32 24.61
N GLY A 167 13.67 7.62 24.50
CA GLY A 167 14.39 8.43 25.48
C GLY A 167 14.61 7.72 26.81
N ARG A 168 14.71 6.38 26.81
CA ARG A 168 15.02 5.63 28.01
C ARG A 168 16.49 5.83 28.37
N GLU A 169 16.74 6.19 29.62
CA GLU A 169 18.11 6.24 30.16
C GLU A 169 18.42 4.91 30.81
N ILE A 170 19.58 4.32 30.45
CA ILE A 170 20.11 3.17 31.14
C ILE A 170 20.94 3.72 32.32
N ILE A 171 20.33 3.71 33.48
CA ILE A 171 21.02 4.07 34.73
C ILE A 171 21.57 2.77 35.32
N ASP A 172 22.87 2.67 35.44
CA ASP A 172 23.46 1.60 36.26
C ASP A 172 23.26 1.94 37.74
N THR A 173 22.30 1.26 38.36
CA THR A 173 21.91 1.49 39.77
C THR A 173 23.03 1.20 40.77
N LYS A 174 24.15 0.54 40.35
CA LYS A 174 25.27 0.22 41.23
C LYS A 174 26.33 1.34 41.34
N LEU A 175 26.41 2.24 40.38
CA LEU A 175 27.49 3.25 40.30
C LEU A 175 26.98 4.70 40.14
N GLY A 176 25.71 4.95 40.00
CA GLY A 176 25.17 6.31 39.78
C GLY A 176 25.63 7.00 38.48
N THR A 177 26.39 6.30 37.66
CA THR A 177 26.96 6.77 36.39
C THR A 177 26.41 5.99 35.20
N ILE A 178 26.16 6.70 34.12
CA ILE A 178 25.82 6.06 32.84
C ILE A 178 27.04 5.28 32.38
N ASN A 179 26.95 3.95 32.36
CA ASN A 179 28.03 3.11 31.91
C ASN A 179 28.06 3.07 30.39
N LEU A 180 28.83 3.95 29.76
CA LEU A 180 28.96 4.14 28.32
C LEU A 180 29.48 2.90 27.56
N THR A 181 29.90 1.86 28.28
CA THR A 181 30.43 0.60 27.75
C THR A 181 29.35 -0.49 27.61
N GLN A 182 28.12 -0.27 28.09
CA GLN A 182 27.06 -1.26 27.95
C GLN A 182 26.55 -1.37 26.51
N LYS A 183 26.58 -2.59 26.00
CA LYS A 183 25.91 -2.94 24.72
C LYS A 183 24.40 -2.86 24.88
N GLY A 184 23.77 -1.86 24.28
CA GLY A 184 22.33 -1.71 24.37
C GLY A 184 21.82 -0.36 23.85
N PRO A 185 20.51 -0.11 23.91
CA PRO A 185 19.96 1.15 23.47
C PRO A 185 20.36 2.28 24.41
N ILE A 186 20.89 3.37 23.87
CA ILE A 186 21.32 4.56 24.59
C ILE A 186 20.56 5.78 24.08
N TRP A 187 20.05 6.56 25.01
CA TRP A 187 19.47 7.84 24.69
C TRP A 187 20.42 8.99 25.10
N ASN A 188 20.84 9.76 24.11
CA ASN A 188 21.70 10.91 24.28
C ASN A 188 21.00 12.25 23.98
N ARG A 189 19.67 12.29 24.14
CA ARG A 189 18.78 13.42 23.79
C ARG A 189 18.68 13.78 22.31
N ALA A 190 19.31 13.04 21.41
CA ALA A 190 19.14 13.26 19.97
C ALA A 190 17.75 12.83 19.53
N THR A 191 17.01 13.69 18.85
CA THR A 191 15.66 13.42 18.32
C THR A 191 15.64 13.30 16.79
N TRP A 192 16.60 13.89 16.10
CA TRP A 192 16.68 13.90 14.64
C TRP A 192 16.74 12.50 13.98
N PRO A 193 17.34 11.44 14.59
CA PRO A 193 17.38 10.13 13.96
C PRO A 193 15.98 9.56 13.65
N VAL A 194 14.97 9.92 14.45
CA VAL A 194 13.56 9.51 14.20
C VAL A 194 13.13 9.86 12.79
N LEU A 195 13.40 11.08 12.34
CA LEU A 195 12.94 11.57 11.05
C LEU A 195 13.62 10.83 9.89
N ILE A 196 14.93 10.53 10.01
CA ILE A 196 15.66 9.78 8.98
C ILE A 196 15.20 8.33 8.93
N TYR A 197 15.08 7.67 10.09
CA TYR A 197 14.57 6.31 10.14
C TYR A 197 13.12 6.22 9.62
N ALA A 198 12.27 7.18 9.94
CA ALA A 198 10.89 7.26 9.44
C ALA A 198 10.85 7.47 7.92
N ALA A 199 11.71 8.34 7.39
CA ALA A 199 11.81 8.60 5.95
C ALA A 199 12.21 7.34 5.18
N LEU A 200 13.29 6.67 5.60
CA LEU A 200 13.76 5.43 4.96
C LEU A 200 12.76 4.30 5.11
N GLY A 201 12.11 4.19 6.26
CA GLY A 201 11.03 3.23 6.50
C GLY A 201 9.86 3.45 5.57
N GLY A 202 9.43 4.70 5.38
CA GLY A 202 8.34 5.08 4.47
C GLY A 202 8.66 4.76 3.02
N ILE A 203 9.88 5.01 2.57
CA ILE A 203 10.34 4.66 1.22
C ILE A 203 10.32 3.14 1.03
N CYS A 204 10.92 2.40 1.96
CA CYS A 204 11.05 0.94 1.87
C CYS A 204 9.68 0.24 1.91
N GLU A 205 8.80 0.63 2.84
CA GLU A 205 7.43 0.12 2.92
C GLU A 205 6.58 0.54 1.71
N GLY A 206 6.80 1.76 1.19
CA GLY A 206 6.19 2.22 -0.05
C GLY A 206 6.50 1.29 -1.22
N PHE A 207 7.76 0.89 -1.41
CA PHE A 207 8.13 -0.10 -2.44
C PHE A 207 7.53 -1.48 -2.17
N ALA A 208 7.50 -1.95 -0.94
CA ALA A 208 6.82 -3.20 -0.59
C ALA A 208 5.34 -3.17 -0.99
N SER A 209 4.66 -2.07 -0.71
CA SER A 209 3.26 -1.87 -1.11
C SER A 209 3.08 -1.82 -2.63
N VAL A 210 3.95 -1.11 -3.34
CA VAL A 210 3.93 -1.05 -4.81
C VAL A 210 4.06 -2.45 -5.42
N ILE A 211 4.98 -3.28 -4.91
CA ILE A 211 5.14 -4.67 -5.35
C ILE A 211 3.83 -5.43 -5.17
N ALA A 212 3.22 -5.38 -3.97
CA ALA A 212 1.97 -6.07 -3.69
C ALA A 212 0.83 -5.60 -4.62
N TRP A 213 0.67 -4.29 -4.79
CA TRP A 213 -0.42 -3.73 -5.61
C TRP A 213 -0.24 -3.98 -7.11
N ARG A 214 0.99 -3.99 -7.63
CA ARG A 214 1.26 -4.40 -9.02
C ARG A 214 0.85 -5.85 -9.28
N GLN A 215 0.89 -6.70 -8.27
CA GLN A 215 0.38 -8.08 -8.39
C GLN A 215 -1.14 -8.18 -8.22
N ARG A 216 -1.85 -7.08 -8.05
CA ARG A 216 -3.28 -7.01 -7.70
C ARG A 216 -3.58 -7.56 -6.29
N GLY A 217 -2.65 -7.38 -5.34
CA GLY A 217 -2.83 -7.65 -3.91
C GLY A 217 -2.59 -6.39 -3.09
N SER A 218 -2.44 -6.52 -1.77
CA SER A 218 -2.07 -5.42 -0.87
C SER A 218 -1.31 -5.89 0.35
N ILE A 219 -0.80 -4.95 1.13
CA ILE A 219 -0.16 -5.21 2.42
C ILE A 219 -1.16 -5.45 3.56
N GLY A 220 -2.45 -5.61 3.28
CA GLY A 220 -3.50 -5.79 4.30
C GLY A 220 -3.94 -4.49 4.97
N GLY A 221 -4.66 -4.63 6.08
CA GLY A 221 -5.07 -3.48 6.88
C GLY A 221 -5.93 -2.45 6.15
N THR A 222 -5.61 -1.20 6.38
CA THR A 222 -6.26 -0.05 5.72
C THR A 222 -6.15 -0.07 4.21
N SER A 223 -5.17 -0.78 3.63
CA SER A 223 -5.05 -0.94 2.18
C SER A 223 -6.27 -1.62 1.56
N VAL A 224 -6.95 -2.50 2.31
CA VAL A 224 -8.18 -3.16 1.86
C VAL A 224 -9.34 -2.17 1.74
N ILE A 225 -9.46 -1.28 2.71
CA ILE A 225 -10.44 -0.19 2.72
C ILE A 225 -10.14 0.79 1.58
N SER A 226 -8.87 1.19 1.47
CA SER A 226 -8.40 2.14 0.47
C SER A 226 -8.60 1.62 -0.95
N ASN A 227 -8.34 0.32 -1.19
CA ASN A 227 -8.60 -0.28 -2.49
C ASN A 227 -10.09 -0.27 -2.83
N TYR A 228 -10.98 -0.59 -1.88
CA TYR A 228 -12.42 -0.54 -2.10
C TYR A 228 -12.90 0.86 -2.47
N ILE A 229 -12.46 1.89 -1.73
CA ILE A 229 -12.82 3.28 -2.00
C ILE A 229 -12.25 3.74 -3.35
N ALA A 230 -10.98 3.42 -3.62
CA ALA A 230 -10.33 3.75 -4.88
C ALA A 230 -11.00 3.06 -6.08
N TYR A 231 -11.33 1.77 -5.95
CA TYR A 231 -12.06 0.99 -6.95
C TYR A 231 -13.44 1.58 -7.24
N LYS A 232 -14.20 1.88 -6.18
CA LYS A 232 -15.56 2.44 -6.31
C LYS A 232 -15.56 3.84 -6.92
N ASN A 233 -14.63 4.69 -6.52
CA ASN A 233 -14.58 6.11 -6.92
C ASN A 233 -13.60 6.38 -8.06
N LYS A 234 -12.88 5.36 -8.56
CA LYS A 234 -11.85 5.47 -9.61
C LYS A 234 -10.79 6.54 -9.32
N LYS A 235 -10.38 6.65 -8.03
CA LYS A 235 -9.37 7.60 -7.56
C LYS A 235 -8.02 6.92 -7.32
N PRO A 236 -6.89 7.66 -7.42
CA PRO A 236 -5.56 7.11 -7.13
C PRO A 236 -5.50 6.46 -5.75
N VAL A 237 -5.01 5.22 -5.70
CA VAL A 237 -5.02 4.40 -4.47
C VAL A 237 -4.17 5.01 -3.37
N GLY A 238 -3.00 5.60 -3.70
CA GLY A 238 -2.12 6.21 -2.71
C GLY A 238 -2.74 7.40 -1.99
N ASN A 239 -3.47 8.28 -2.70
CA ASN A 239 -4.16 9.41 -2.08
C ASN A 239 -5.28 8.94 -1.15
N VAL A 240 -6.05 7.95 -1.58
CA VAL A 240 -7.11 7.37 -0.74
C VAL A 240 -6.50 6.69 0.50
N PHE A 241 -5.39 5.98 0.31
CA PHE A 241 -4.65 5.37 1.42
C PHE A 241 -4.17 6.43 2.43
N LEU A 242 -3.59 7.54 1.96
CA LEU A 242 -3.13 8.63 2.82
C LEU A 242 -4.25 9.17 3.72
N ILE A 243 -5.41 9.45 3.14
CA ILE A 243 -6.56 9.98 3.90
C ILE A 243 -7.00 8.98 4.97
N VAL A 244 -7.19 7.71 4.60
CA VAL A 244 -7.61 6.67 5.54
C VAL A 244 -6.53 6.45 6.61
N ALA A 245 -5.25 6.40 6.23
CA ALA A 245 -4.13 6.24 7.15
C ALA A 245 -4.01 7.42 8.13
N LEU A 246 -4.21 8.65 7.68
CA LEU A 246 -4.20 9.83 8.56
C LEU A 246 -5.31 9.78 9.61
N CYS A 247 -6.52 9.35 9.24
CA CYS A 247 -7.62 9.19 10.22
C CYS A 247 -7.24 8.19 11.33
N PHE A 248 -6.72 7.01 10.93
CA PHE A 248 -6.29 6.00 11.90
C PHE A 248 -5.08 6.46 12.73
N SER A 249 -4.10 7.09 12.09
CA SER A 249 -2.90 7.59 12.80
C SER A 249 -3.24 8.69 13.80
N SER A 250 -4.15 9.60 13.47
CA SER A 250 -4.61 10.63 14.40
C SER A 250 -5.29 10.00 15.62
N PHE A 251 -6.21 9.05 15.40
CA PHE A 251 -6.84 8.30 16.49
C PHE A 251 -5.79 7.61 17.37
N SER A 252 -4.86 6.89 16.75
CA SER A 252 -3.82 6.14 17.47
C SER A 252 -2.86 7.05 18.22
N THR A 253 -2.53 8.21 17.67
CA THR A 253 -1.71 9.22 18.33
C THR A 253 -2.35 9.72 19.60
N ILE A 254 -3.65 10.01 19.58
CA ILE A 254 -4.39 10.43 20.77
C ILE A 254 -4.39 9.31 21.81
N VAL A 255 -4.70 8.07 21.41
CA VAL A 255 -4.78 6.94 22.33
C VAL A 255 -3.41 6.62 22.94
N ILE A 256 -2.37 6.45 22.12
CA ILE A 256 -1.01 6.12 22.59
C ILE A 256 -0.47 7.27 23.46
N GLY A 257 -0.63 8.53 23.01
CA GLY A 257 -0.17 9.68 23.78
C GLY A 257 -0.84 9.77 25.14
N SER A 258 -2.16 9.52 25.23
CA SER A 258 -2.87 9.50 26.51
C SER A 258 -2.41 8.37 27.42
N LEU A 259 -2.13 7.18 26.86
CA LEU A 259 -1.63 6.02 27.62
C LEU A 259 -0.19 6.23 28.11
N GLU A 260 0.68 6.81 27.29
CA GLU A 260 2.05 7.15 27.68
C GLU A 260 2.03 8.25 28.78
N ALA A 261 1.26 9.32 28.59
CA ALA A 261 1.12 10.40 29.58
C ALA A 261 0.54 9.91 30.92
N ALA A 262 -0.36 8.93 30.88
CA ALA A 262 -0.91 8.28 32.09
C ALA A 262 0.03 7.25 32.71
N GLY A 263 1.23 7.02 32.17
CA GLY A 263 2.20 6.02 32.65
C GLY A 263 1.74 4.56 32.52
N LYS A 264 0.76 4.29 31.64
CA LYS A 264 0.22 2.94 31.43
C LYS A 264 1.09 2.06 30.54
N ILE A 265 2.04 2.66 29.79
CA ILE A 265 2.99 1.95 28.94
C ILE A 265 4.35 1.94 29.64
N SER A 266 4.65 0.88 30.34
CA SER A 266 5.84 0.78 31.20
C SER A 266 7.18 0.94 30.45
N LYS A 267 7.24 0.53 29.19
CA LYS A 267 8.46 0.62 28.36
C LYS A 267 8.68 1.99 27.73
N HIS A 268 7.70 2.88 27.74
CA HIS A 268 7.73 4.17 27.08
C HIS A 268 7.46 5.29 28.08
N PRO A 269 8.50 5.82 28.74
CA PRO A 269 8.33 6.94 29.64
C PRO A 269 7.83 8.17 28.87
N TRP A 270 6.86 8.89 29.46
CA TRP A 270 6.34 10.11 28.83
C TRP A 270 7.42 11.18 28.75
N ARG A 271 7.74 11.56 27.52
CA ARG A 271 8.62 12.67 27.21
C ARG A 271 8.02 13.41 26.02
N SER A 272 7.51 14.61 26.25
CA SER A 272 6.79 15.39 25.24
C SER A 272 7.61 15.60 23.97
N GLU A 273 8.90 15.89 24.10
CA GLU A 273 9.80 16.11 22.97
C GLU A 273 9.89 14.87 22.05
N GLN A 274 10.14 13.69 22.62
CA GLN A 274 10.23 12.45 21.86
C GLN A 274 8.89 12.08 21.25
N PHE A 275 7.80 12.27 22.00
CA PHE A 275 6.47 11.97 21.48
C PHE A 275 6.14 12.84 20.26
N ILE A 276 6.38 14.17 20.34
CA ILE A 276 6.14 15.08 19.22
C ILE A 276 6.97 14.68 18.00
N VAL A 277 8.27 14.39 18.17
CA VAL A 277 9.15 14.01 17.06
C VAL A 277 8.72 12.67 16.44
N ARG A 278 8.25 11.70 17.24
CA ARG A 278 7.69 10.43 16.76
C ARG A 278 6.42 10.65 15.93
N VAL A 279 5.55 11.56 16.37
CA VAL A 279 4.36 11.97 15.61
C VAL A 279 4.77 12.62 14.29
N MET A 280 5.71 13.55 14.31
CA MET A 280 6.26 14.15 13.08
C MET A 280 6.89 13.09 12.16
N GLY A 281 7.66 12.15 12.72
CA GLY A 281 8.19 11.00 11.99
C GLY A 281 7.09 10.17 11.31
N THR A 282 5.96 9.98 11.98
CA THR A 282 4.81 9.27 11.39
C THR A 282 4.26 10.02 10.17
N PHE A 283 4.15 11.35 10.22
CA PHE A 283 3.73 12.14 9.05
C PHE A 283 4.75 12.05 7.90
N VAL A 284 6.05 12.18 8.19
CA VAL A 284 7.13 12.05 7.20
C VAL A 284 7.06 10.67 6.52
N TYR A 285 6.92 9.61 7.31
CA TYR A 285 6.75 8.25 6.82
C TYR A 285 5.54 8.13 5.87
N LEU A 286 4.35 8.57 6.30
CA LEU A 286 3.12 8.48 5.49
C LEU A 286 3.22 9.27 4.19
N PHE A 287 3.82 10.44 4.24
CA PHE A 287 3.99 11.31 3.08
C PHE A 287 4.92 10.66 2.04
N LEU A 288 6.09 10.18 2.45
CA LEU A 288 7.04 9.51 1.56
C LEU A 288 6.50 8.19 1.02
N PHE A 289 5.84 7.38 1.85
CA PHE A 289 5.10 6.21 1.42
C PHE A 289 4.13 6.54 0.28
N THR A 290 3.33 7.58 0.47
CA THR A 290 2.32 8.01 -0.51
C THR A 290 2.95 8.48 -1.83
N ILE A 291 4.05 9.23 -1.76
CA ILE A 291 4.80 9.66 -2.96
C ILE A 291 5.27 8.42 -3.75
N ILE A 292 5.89 7.46 -3.08
CA ILE A 292 6.38 6.23 -3.73
C ILE A 292 5.23 5.47 -4.38
N VAL A 293 4.14 5.27 -3.65
CA VAL A 293 2.98 4.55 -4.19
C VAL A 293 2.37 5.28 -5.40
N ASN A 294 2.13 6.57 -5.32
CA ASN A 294 1.55 7.34 -6.42
C ASN A 294 2.47 7.41 -7.64
N LYS A 295 3.79 7.41 -7.42
CA LYS A 295 4.77 7.44 -8.52
C LYS A 295 4.86 6.10 -9.24
N PHE A 296 4.91 4.99 -8.49
CA PHE A 296 5.18 3.66 -9.06
C PHE A 296 3.93 2.80 -9.28
N TYR A 297 2.79 3.18 -8.70
CA TYR A 297 1.50 2.53 -8.92
C TYR A 297 0.37 3.57 -9.06
N PRO A 298 0.37 4.40 -10.10
CA PRO A 298 -0.65 5.42 -10.34
C PRO A 298 -1.95 4.80 -10.91
N LYS A 299 -2.53 3.82 -10.21
CA LYS A 299 -3.80 3.20 -10.60
C LYS A 299 -4.89 4.26 -10.74
N TYR A 300 -5.67 4.20 -11.79
CA TYR A 300 -6.70 5.15 -12.19
C TYR A 300 -6.21 6.56 -12.58
N LYS A 301 -4.91 6.80 -12.65
CA LYS A 301 -4.39 8.01 -13.27
C LYS A 301 -4.65 7.94 -14.77
N LYS A 302 -5.31 8.97 -15.30
CA LYS A 302 -5.63 9.08 -16.72
C LYS A 302 -4.62 9.97 -17.42
N VAL A 303 -4.35 9.65 -18.66
CA VAL A 303 -3.48 10.42 -19.55
C VAL A 303 -4.16 10.60 -20.89
N LYS A 304 -4.03 11.78 -21.47
CA LYS A 304 -4.35 12.05 -22.85
C LYS A 304 -3.15 11.66 -23.69
N ILE A 305 -3.37 10.86 -24.72
CA ILE A 305 -2.35 10.43 -25.68
C ILE A 305 -2.72 11.02 -27.02
N GLU A 306 -1.81 11.76 -27.61
CA GLU A 306 -1.91 12.32 -28.96
C GLU A 306 -0.84 11.65 -29.83
N ILE A 307 -1.30 11.07 -30.93
CA ILE A 307 -0.48 10.30 -31.87
C ILE A 307 -0.50 11.01 -33.19
N TYR A 308 0.66 11.40 -33.71
CA TYR A 308 0.81 12.03 -35.00
C TYR A 308 1.56 11.08 -35.93
N SER A 309 0.98 10.76 -37.07
CA SER A 309 1.53 9.78 -38.01
C SER A 309 0.99 9.98 -39.41
N ASP A 310 1.80 9.66 -40.39
CA ASP A 310 1.41 9.57 -41.80
C ASP A 310 0.61 8.28 -42.07
N LYS A 311 0.64 7.30 -41.12
CA LYS A 311 0.01 5.98 -41.21
C LYS A 311 -1.18 5.83 -40.30
N ILE A 312 -1.97 6.89 -40.12
CA ILE A 312 -3.10 6.93 -39.18
C ILE A 312 -4.12 5.81 -39.42
N GLU A 313 -4.46 5.55 -40.67
CA GLU A 313 -5.43 4.52 -41.06
C GLU A 313 -5.00 3.11 -40.55
N TRP A 314 -3.70 2.80 -40.71
CA TRP A 314 -3.12 1.53 -40.27
C TRP A 314 -3.15 1.40 -38.74
N ILE A 315 -2.90 2.49 -38.03
CA ILE A 315 -2.96 2.52 -36.55
C ILE A 315 -4.43 2.31 -36.09
N VAL A 316 -5.39 2.94 -36.76
CA VAL A 316 -6.82 2.79 -36.46
C VAL A 316 -7.29 1.35 -36.70
N GLU A 317 -6.89 0.75 -37.82
CA GLU A 317 -7.19 -0.65 -38.13
C GLU A 317 -6.59 -1.60 -37.09
N HIS A 318 -5.34 -1.34 -36.72
CA HIS A 318 -4.67 -2.10 -35.67
C HIS A 318 -5.39 -1.99 -34.32
N PHE A 319 -5.80 -0.79 -33.90
CA PHE A 319 -6.60 -0.59 -32.67
C PHE A 319 -7.90 -1.39 -32.69
N LYS A 320 -8.60 -1.43 -33.82
CA LYS A 320 -9.79 -2.26 -33.99
C LYS A 320 -9.46 -3.75 -33.88
N LYS A 321 -8.35 -4.20 -34.49
CA LYS A 321 -7.91 -5.61 -34.49
C LYS A 321 -7.53 -6.11 -33.10
N ILE A 322 -6.86 -5.28 -32.28
CA ILE A 322 -6.46 -5.66 -30.91
C ILE A 322 -7.58 -5.45 -29.88
N GLY A 323 -8.75 -4.94 -30.31
CA GLY A 323 -9.87 -4.66 -29.41
C GLY A 323 -9.59 -3.52 -28.44
N TYR A 324 -8.99 -2.40 -28.93
CA TYR A 324 -8.72 -1.23 -28.10
C TYR A 324 -10.00 -0.68 -27.48
N ILE A 325 -10.06 -0.58 -26.14
CA ILE A 325 -11.31 -0.34 -25.40
C ILE A 325 -11.65 1.13 -25.19
N HIS A 326 -10.66 2.03 -25.32
CA HIS A 326 -10.90 3.45 -25.09
C HIS A 326 -11.36 4.15 -26.36
N ALA A 327 -12.23 5.14 -26.19
CA ALA A 327 -12.65 6.00 -27.28
C ALA A 327 -11.47 6.83 -27.81
N PHE A 328 -11.43 7.02 -29.11
CA PHE A 328 -10.42 7.88 -29.76
C PHE A 328 -11.05 8.70 -30.87
N ASN A 329 -10.51 9.89 -31.09
CA ASN A 329 -10.89 10.81 -32.15
C ASN A 329 -9.77 10.88 -33.19
N ILE A 330 -10.15 11.05 -34.44
CA ILE A 330 -9.20 11.18 -35.57
C ILE A 330 -9.35 12.59 -36.12
N PHE A 331 -8.22 13.25 -36.33
CA PHE A 331 -8.15 14.56 -36.96
C PHE A 331 -7.17 14.47 -38.14
N TYR A 332 -7.52 15.12 -39.26
CA TYR A 332 -6.68 15.24 -40.42
C TYR A 332 -6.24 16.68 -40.58
N GLY A 333 -5.00 16.87 -40.96
CA GLY A 333 -4.42 18.18 -41.18
C GLY A 333 -3.22 18.11 -42.10
N ILE A 334 -2.56 19.23 -42.32
CA ILE A 334 -1.35 19.35 -43.14
C ILE A 334 -0.18 19.67 -42.20
N SER A 335 0.93 18.93 -42.37
CA SER A 335 2.17 19.23 -41.68
C SER A 335 2.72 20.59 -42.11
N GLY A 336 2.84 21.55 -41.23
CA GLY A 336 3.39 22.87 -41.55
C GLY A 336 4.85 22.84 -41.91
N PHE A 337 5.58 21.80 -41.53
CA PHE A 337 7.03 21.65 -41.87
C PHE A 337 7.27 20.94 -43.21
N LYS A 338 6.56 19.84 -43.44
CA LYS A 338 6.79 18.99 -44.62
C LYS A 338 5.75 19.21 -45.73
N HIS A 339 4.68 19.99 -45.45
CA HIS A 339 3.58 20.29 -46.37
C HIS A 339 2.90 19.05 -46.97
N HIS A 340 2.79 17.97 -46.19
CA HIS A 340 2.08 16.73 -46.57
C HIS A 340 0.96 16.46 -45.55
N ASP A 341 0.03 15.59 -45.91
CA ASP A 341 -1.05 15.15 -45.06
C ASP A 341 -0.51 14.47 -43.78
N LEU A 342 -1.05 14.88 -42.65
CA LEU A 342 -0.71 14.35 -41.34
C LEU A 342 -2.00 14.05 -40.55
N GLY A 343 -2.14 12.84 -40.08
CA GLY A 343 -3.23 12.48 -39.21
C GLY A 343 -2.84 12.58 -37.72
N LYS A 344 -3.82 12.90 -36.91
CA LYS A 344 -3.71 12.88 -35.43
C LYS A 344 -4.78 11.99 -34.84
N ILE A 345 -4.39 11.04 -33.98
CA ILE A 345 -5.33 10.33 -33.09
C ILE A 345 -5.20 10.95 -31.71
N GLU A 346 -6.34 11.21 -31.08
CA GLU A 346 -6.43 11.67 -29.71
C GLU A 346 -7.26 10.67 -28.91
N THR A 347 -6.68 10.13 -27.83
CA THR A 347 -7.36 9.17 -26.95
C THR A 347 -7.01 9.44 -25.49
N ILE A 348 -7.88 8.99 -24.59
CA ILE A 348 -7.66 9.03 -23.16
C ILE A 348 -7.53 7.58 -22.69
N ALA A 349 -6.43 7.27 -22.02
CA ALA A 349 -6.14 5.94 -21.50
C ALA A 349 -5.65 6.00 -20.03
N LEU A 350 -5.51 4.85 -19.40
CA LEU A 350 -4.89 4.80 -18.10
C LEU A 350 -3.37 4.91 -18.21
N TYR A 351 -2.75 5.58 -17.24
CA TYR A 351 -1.29 5.74 -17.22
C TYR A 351 -0.55 4.40 -17.25
N LEU A 352 -1.11 3.36 -16.63
CA LEU A 352 -0.50 2.03 -16.62
C LEU A 352 -0.57 1.30 -17.96
N GLU A 353 -1.42 1.75 -18.89
CA GLU A 353 -1.56 1.19 -20.24
C GLU A 353 -0.63 1.89 -21.25
N LYS A 354 -0.08 3.03 -20.86
CA LYS A 354 0.67 3.92 -21.74
C LYS A 354 1.78 3.19 -22.55
N GLU A 355 2.61 2.44 -21.85
CA GLU A 355 3.76 1.73 -22.49
C GLU A 355 3.26 0.68 -23.49
N TYR A 356 2.22 -0.08 -23.12
CA TYR A 356 1.61 -1.04 -24.04
C TYR A 356 1.07 -0.36 -25.31
N ILE A 357 0.34 0.75 -25.13
CA ILE A 357 -0.19 1.52 -26.27
C ILE A 357 0.96 2.03 -27.17
N PHE A 358 2.04 2.50 -26.58
CA PHE A 358 3.22 2.97 -27.33
C PHE A 358 3.86 1.84 -28.15
N GLU A 359 4.02 0.66 -27.55
CA GLU A 359 4.52 -0.52 -28.26
C GLU A 359 3.64 -0.88 -29.45
N GLN A 360 2.31 -0.86 -29.28
CA GLN A 360 1.37 -1.15 -30.37
C GLN A 360 1.46 -0.13 -31.50
N ILE A 361 1.57 1.17 -31.19
CA ILE A 361 1.72 2.23 -32.19
C ILE A 361 3.06 2.08 -32.93
N LYS A 362 4.16 1.91 -32.16
CA LYS A 362 5.51 1.79 -32.73
C LYS A 362 5.71 0.53 -33.58
N SER A 363 4.91 -0.52 -33.37
CA SER A 363 4.90 -1.70 -34.23
C SER A 363 4.38 -1.42 -35.64
N ILE A 364 3.54 -0.37 -35.82
CA ILE A 364 2.97 0.04 -37.11
C ILE A 364 3.78 1.18 -37.74
N ASP A 365 4.13 2.16 -36.91
CA ASP A 365 4.93 3.32 -37.35
C ASP A 365 5.98 3.69 -36.30
N THR A 366 7.22 3.33 -36.58
CA THR A 366 8.39 3.64 -35.75
C THR A 366 8.65 5.14 -35.63
N HIS A 367 8.22 5.92 -36.64
CA HIS A 367 8.41 7.38 -36.71
C HIS A 367 7.21 8.17 -36.11
N ALA A 368 6.14 7.52 -35.71
CA ALA A 368 5.00 8.19 -35.13
C ALA A 368 5.42 9.08 -33.94
N TRP A 369 4.91 10.31 -33.89
CA TRP A 369 5.07 11.21 -32.77
C TRP A 369 3.97 10.93 -31.73
N ILE A 370 4.36 10.70 -30.48
CA ILE A 370 3.41 10.40 -29.41
C ILE A 370 3.64 11.38 -28.27
N CYS A 371 2.66 12.23 -28.03
CA CYS A 371 2.64 13.16 -26.90
C CYS A 371 1.71 12.66 -25.81
N THR A 372 2.10 12.86 -24.54
CA THR A 372 1.23 12.54 -23.41
C THR A 372 1.09 13.74 -22.49
N SER A 373 -0.14 14.01 -22.07
CA SER A 373 -0.46 15.00 -21.05
C SER A 373 -1.29 14.39 -19.92
N ASN A 374 -1.09 14.89 -18.69
CA ASN A 374 -1.89 14.44 -17.56
C ASN A 374 -3.29 15.07 -17.61
N ILE A 375 -4.29 14.24 -17.30
CA ILE A 375 -5.67 14.71 -17.13
C ILE A 375 -5.94 14.84 -15.63
N HIS A 376 -6.36 16.03 -15.21
CA HIS A 376 -6.71 16.28 -13.81
C HIS A 376 -8.11 15.79 -13.48
N ASP A 377 -9.06 15.99 -14.37
CA ASP A 377 -10.44 15.57 -14.17
C ASP A 377 -11.05 15.08 -15.48
N LEU A 378 -11.92 14.09 -15.38
CA LEU A 378 -12.69 13.53 -16.49
C LEU A 378 -14.09 13.18 -15.97
N ASN A 379 -15.08 13.90 -16.46
CA ASN A 379 -16.48 13.62 -16.18
C ASN A 379 -17.06 12.79 -17.33
N GLY A 380 -17.61 11.61 -17.01
CA GLY A 380 -18.18 10.67 -17.98
C GLY A 380 -17.82 9.22 -17.70
N HIS A 381 -18.37 8.33 -18.51
CA HIS A 381 -18.07 6.90 -18.42
C HIS A 381 -16.68 6.63 -19.00
N PHE A 382 -15.82 5.97 -18.21
CA PHE A 382 -14.48 5.58 -18.62
C PHE A 382 -14.21 4.13 -18.20
N ASP A 383 -13.83 3.28 -19.15
CA ASP A 383 -13.54 1.87 -18.88
C ASP A 383 -12.19 1.73 -18.16
N THR A 384 -12.18 0.99 -17.05
CA THR A 384 -11.02 0.71 -16.24
C THR A 384 -10.76 -0.80 -16.08
N SER A 385 -11.42 -1.62 -16.87
CA SER A 385 -11.41 -3.09 -16.75
C SER A 385 -10.02 -3.70 -16.88
N THR A 386 -9.11 -3.05 -17.60
CA THR A 386 -7.72 -3.49 -17.80
C THR A 386 -6.91 -3.49 -16.50
N VAL A 387 -7.23 -2.59 -15.55
CA VAL A 387 -6.51 -2.47 -14.27
C VAL A 387 -7.32 -2.99 -13.08
N ASP A 388 -8.61 -3.20 -13.25
CA ASP A 388 -9.50 -3.76 -12.23
C ASP A 388 -9.34 -5.27 -12.16
#